data_1edc159d874416a6faf174e1bdc4ac34
#
_entry.id   1edc159d874416a6faf174e1bdc4ac34
#
_cell.length_a   1.000
_cell.length_b   1.000
_cell.length_c   1.000
_cell.angle_alpha   90.00
_cell.angle_beta   90.00
_cell.angle_gamma   90.00
#
_symmetry.space_group_name_H-M   'P 1'
#
loop_
_entity.id
_entity.type
_entity.pdbx_description
1 polymer ?
#
loop_
_entity_poly.entity_id
_entity_poly.type
_entity_poly.pdbx_seq_one_letter_code
_entity_poly.pdbx_strand_id
1 'polypeptide(L)'
;MSVRITEVEAYLGPHDSPHPDPGSHTFRGATARNAPMFGPAGHLYVYFTYGLHHCANIVCGPAGVASAVLLRAGEIVAGEELALSRRPASKSPKDLASGPARLATSLGITTADSGRDALEAPFGLELPAMQAVDVSAGPRVGVSGAGGTHDYPWRFWLSGDPTVSRYKAAKVRTP
;
A
#
# COMPACT_ATOMS: atom_id res chain seq x y z
N MET A 1 14.13 -1.36 -12.26
CA MET A 1 12.74 -1.89 -12.38
C MET A 1 11.77 -0.79 -12.05
N SER A 2 10.68 -0.68 -12.80
CA SER A 2 9.63 0.32 -12.58
C SER A 2 8.25 -0.30 -12.56
N VAL A 3 7.37 0.25 -11.70
CA VAL A 3 5.98 -0.19 -11.54
C VAL A 3 5.08 1.02 -11.67
N ARG A 4 4.11 0.97 -12.57
CA ARG A 4 2.99 1.92 -12.61
C ARG A 4 1.94 1.46 -11.60
N ILE A 5 1.73 2.24 -10.56
CA ILE A 5 0.75 1.91 -9.53
C ILE A 5 -0.67 2.04 -10.08
N THR A 6 -1.49 1.02 -9.87
CA THR A 6 -2.88 0.92 -10.37
C THR A 6 -3.91 0.78 -9.27
N GLU A 7 -3.48 0.48 -8.03
CA GLU A 7 -4.34 0.35 -6.86
C GLU A 7 -3.61 0.77 -5.61
N VAL A 8 -4.29 1.53 -4.77
CA VAL A 8 -3.80 1.99 -3.47
C VAL A 8 -4.89 1.95 -2.40
N GLU A 9 -4.48 2.01 -1.13
CA GLU A 9 -5.38 2.27 0.00
C GLU A 9 -4.82 3.37 0.89
N ALA A 10 -5.67 4.35 1.22
CA ALA A 10 -5.32 5.39 2.18
C ALA A 10 -5.57 4.91 3.62
N TYR A 11 -4.66 5.30 4.52
CA TYR A 11 -4.72 5.05 5.96
C TYR A 11 -4.36 6.32 6.71
N LEU A 12 -5.17 6.68 7.70
CA LEU A 12 -5.04 7.91 8.46
C LEU A 12 -4.69 7.66 9.94
N GLY A 13 -4.99 8.64 10.76
CA GLY A 13 -4.43 8.79 12.09
C GLY A 13 -5.09 8.00 13.22
N PRO A 14 -4.59 8.25 14.45
CA PRO A 14 -5.10 7.68 15.68
C PRO A 14 -6.54 8.11 15.99
N HIS A 15 -7.15 7.44 16.96
CA HIS A 15 -8.54 7.68 17.39
C HIS A 15 -8.79 9.09 17.91
N ASP A 16 -7.77 9.77 18.40
CA ASP A 16 -7.76 11.13 18.94
C ASP A 16 -7.26 12.19 17.95
N SER A 17 -7.01 11.80 16.70
CA SER A 17 -6.60 12.71 15.63
C SER A 17 -7.79 13.38 14.94
N PRO A 18 -7.56 14.46 14.17
CA PRO A 18 -8.63 15.08 13.37
C PRO A 18 -9.29 14.12 12.35
N HIS A 19 -8.59 13.08 11.96
CA HIS A 19 -9.06 12.08 10.99
C HIS A 19 -8.82 10.66 11.52
N PRO A 20 -9.64 10.18 12.47
CA PRO A 20 -9.48 8.86 13.05
C PRO A 20 -9.78 7.76 12.04
N ASP A 21 -8.90 6.77 11.96
CA ASP A 21 -9.05 5.62 11.06
C ASP A 21 -9.01 4.29 11.81
N PRO A 22 -10.18 3.67 12.06
CA PRO A 22 -10.25 2.38 12.75
C PRO A 22 -9.54 1.22 12.04
N GLY A 23 -9.24 1.38 10.74
CA GLY A 23 -8.50 0.40 9.94
C GLY A 23 -6.98 0.62 9.94
N SER A 24 -6.50 1.73 10.49
CA SER A 24 -5.08 2.06 10.50
C SER A 24 -4.30 1.36 11.61
N HIS A 25 -3.05 1.03 11.32
CA HIS A 25 -2.09 0.55 12.32
C HIS A 25 -1.81 1.59 13.41
N THR A 26 -2.08 2.86 13.14
CA THR A 26 -1.87 3.97 14.09
C THR A 26 -3.10 4.28 14.93
N PHE A 27 -4.24 3.63 14.70
CA PHE A 27 -5.49 3.94 15.41
C PHE A 27 -5.36 3.94 16.94
N ARG A 28 -4.53 3.04 17.48
CA ARG A 28 -4.25 2.96 18.93
C ARG A 28 -3.04 3.80 19.37
N GLY A 29 -2.57 4.71 18.53
CA GLY A 29 -1.41 5.55 18.79
C GLY A 29 -0.11 5.02 18.19
N ALA A 30 0.98 5.76 18.48
CA ALA A 30 2.32 5.45 18.00
C ALA A 30 2.94 4.25 18.73
N THR A 31 3.67 3.44 17.97
CA THR A 31 4.48 2.32 18.45
C THR A 31 5.78 2.27 17.68
N ALA A 32 6.80 1.56 18.16
CA ALA A 32 8.05 1.38 17.41
C ALA A 32 7.82 0.81 15.99
N ARG A 33 6.82 -0.06 15.83
CA ARG A 33 6.48 -0.67 14.54
C ARG A 33 5.90 0.33 13.54
N ASN A 34 5.03 1.22 13.97
CA ASN A 34 4.32 2.16 13.09
C ASN A 34 4.90 3.58 13.12
N ALA A 35 5.97 3.80 13.89
CA ALA A 35 6.63 5.10 13.99
C ALA A 35 6.92 5.79 12.63
N PRO A 36 7.34 5.05 11.56
CA PRO A 36 7.55 5.68 10.26
C PRO A 36 6.31 6.35 9.67
N MET A 37 5.08 5.93 10.03
CA MET A 37 3.85 6.60 9.57
C MET A 37 3.69 8.03 10.10
N PHE A 38 4.43 8.41 11.15
CA PHE A 38 4.46 9.76 11.72
C PHE A 38 5.68 10.56 11.20
N GLY A 39 6.47 9.97 10.32
CA GLY A 39 7.66 10.56 9.73
C GLY A 39 7.36 11.55 8.60
N PRO A 40 8.40 11.99 7.88
CA PRO A 40 8.25 12.89 6.74
C PRO A 40 7.50 12.23 5.58
N ALA A 41 6.77 13.05 4.80
CA ALA A 41 6.16 12.60 3.55
C ALA A 41 7.22 12.07 2.57
N GLY A 42 6.82 11.12 1.72
CA GLY A 42 7.70 10.48 0.74
C GLY A 42 8.50 9.29 1.29
N HIS A 43 8.50 9.07 2.61
CA HIS A 43 9.23 7.96 3.21
C HIS A 43 8.43 6.65 3.18
N LEU A 44 9.15 5.54 3.15
CA LEU A 44 8.56 4.20 3.18
C LEU A 44 8.14 3.82 4.60
N TYR A 45 6.93 3.31 4.74
CA TYR A 45 6.52 2.50 5.88
C TYR A 45 6.29 1.07 5.41
N VAL A 46 7.20 0.17 5.77
CA VAL A 46 7.11 -1.25 5.39
C VAL A 46 6.86 -2.09 6.62
N TYR A 47 5.83 -2.94 6.55
CA TYR A 47 5.51 -3.86 7.63
C TYR A 47 5.46 -5.31 7.16
N PHE A 48 5.72 -6.21 8.09
CA PHE A 48 5.65 -7.65 7.88
C PHE A 48 4.31 -8.17 8.40
N THR A 49 3.62 -8.96 7.59
CA THR A 49 2.29 -9.47 7.90
C THR A 49 2.20 -10.97 7.71
N TYR A 50 1.39 -11.63 8.53
CA TYR A 50 1.17 -13.08 8.55
C TYR A 50 2.45 -13.94 8.63
N GLY A 51 3.56 -13.38 9.10
CA GLY A 51 4.84 -14.10 9.15
C GLY A 51 5.45 -14.44 7.79
N LEU A 52 4.93 -13.89 6.67
CA LEU A 52 5.29 -14.31 5.32
C LEU A 52 5.50 -13.15 4.32
N HIS A 53 4.89 -11.99 4.55
CA HIS A 53 4.80 -10.97 3.50
C HIS A 53 5.17 -9.58 3.98
N HIS A 54 5.84 -8.82 3.13
CA HIS A 54 6.04 -7.39 3.28
C HIS A 54 4.95 -6.61 2.53
N CYS A 55 4.54 -5.47 3.11
CA CYS A 55 3.65 -4.51 2.48
C CYS A 55 4.26 -3.13 2.61
N ALA A 56 4.30 -2.39 1.51
CA ALA A 56 4.93 -1.08 1.44
C ALA A 56 3.89 0.05 1.34
N ASN A 57 4.09 1.07 2.13
CA ASN A 57 3.31 2.30 2.11
C ASN A 57 4.23 3.49 1.86
N ILE A 58 3.69 4.54 1.24
CA ILE A 58 4.32 5.86 1.18
C ILE A 58 3.66 6.74 2.23
N VAL A 59 4.45 7.29 3.12
CA VAL A 59 4.00 8.25 4.14
C VAL A 59 3.61 9.56 3.45
N CYS A 60 2.51 10.16 3.91
CA CYS A 60 1.94 11.38 3.35
C CYS A 60 1.74 12.42 4.46
N GLY A 61 1.56 13.67 4.06
CA GLY A 61 1.26 14.75 5.01
C GLY A 61 2.47 15.22 5.84
N PRO A 62 2.26 16.13 6.79
CA PRO A 62 3.32 16.69 7.61
C PRO A 62 3.81 15.69 8.65
N ALA A 63 5.10 15.78 9.00
CA ALA A 63 5.67 14.99 10.09
C ALA A 63 4.92 15.20 11.41
N GLY A 64 4.73 14.14 12.16
CA GLY A 64 3.92 14.11 13.39
C GLY A 64 2.45 13.77 13.17
N VAL A 65 1.96 13.80 11.92
CA VAL A 65 0.58 13.43 11.57
C VAL A 65 0.61 12.12 10.80
N ALA A 66 0.09 11.06 11.41
CA ALA A 66 0.09 9.75 10.79
C ALA A 66 -0.84 9.71 9.56
N SER A 67 -0.26 9.52 8.40
CA SER A 67 -0.99 9.17 7.19
C SER A 67 -0.08 8.44 6.20
N ALA A 68 -0.63 7.47 5.49
CA ALA A 68 0.12 6.73 4.49
C ALA A 68 -0.79 6.15 3.41
N VAL A 69 -0.20 5.89 2.26
CA VAL A 69 -0.85 5.22 1.13
C VAL A 69 -0.19 3.85 0.92
N LEU A 70 -0.94 2.78 1.15
CA LEU A 70 -0.50 1.42 0.84
C LEU A 70 -0.48 1.20 -0.67
N LEU A 71 0.66 0.79 -1.20
CA LEU A 71 0.81 0.38 -2.59
C LEU A 71 0.26 -1.04 -2.74
N ARG A 72 -0.89 -1.18 -3.42
CA ARG A 72 -1.58 -2.47 -3.49
C ARG A 72 -1.31 -3.26 -4.75
N ALA A 73 -1.40 -2.60 -5.89
CA ALA A 73 -1.15 -3.26 -7.16
C ALA A 73 -0.55 -2.29 -8.18
N GLY A 74 0.07 -2.87 -9.20
CA GLY A 74 0.65 -2.13 -10.30
C GLY A 74 1.05 -3.02 -11.45
N GLU A 75 1.31 -2.36 -12.58
CA GLU A 75 1.88 -2.96 -13.77
C GLU A 75 3.41 -2.83 -13.74
N ILE A 76 4.12 -3.92 -13.96
CA ILE A 76 5.58 -3.87 -14.16
C ILE A 76 5.83 -3.29 -15.56
N VAL A 77 6.34 -2.07 -15.62
CA VAL A 77 6.59 -1.38 -16.91
C VAL A 77 8.05 -1.46 -17.34
N ALA A 78 8.95 -1.82 -16.43
CA ALA A 78 10.36 -2.11 -16.74
C ALA A 78 10.95 -3.10 -15.73
N GLY A 79 11.80 -4.01 -16.21
CA GLY A 79 12.49 -5.02 -15.40
C GLY A 79 11.63 -6.23 -15.04
N GLU A 80 10.81 -6.72 -15.96
CA GLU A 80 9.94 -7.89 -15.79
C GLU A 80 10.74 -9.15 -15.42
N GLU A 81 11.87 -9.40 -16.05
CA GLU A 81 12.74 -10.54 -15.74
C GLU A 81 13.18 -10.55 -14.27
N LEU A 82 13.54 -9.38 -13.74
CA LEU A 82 13.90 -9.24 -12.33
C LEU A 82 12.68 -9.50 -11.41
N ALA A 83 11.49 -9.04 -11.77
CA ALA A 83 10.28 -9.33 -11.04
C ALA A 83 9.96 -10.84 -11.05
N LEU A 84 10.09 -11.50 -12.20
CA LEU A 84 9.93 -12.95 -12.36
C LEU A 84 10.94 -13.74 -11.53
N SER A 85 12.21 -13.33 -11.51
CA SER A 85 13.23 -13.99 -10.68
C SER A 85 12.90 -13.96 -9.18
N ARG A 86 12.26 -12.89 -8.73
CA ARG A 86 11.79 -12.75 -7.34
C ARG A 86 10.45 -13.45 -7.09
N ARG A 87 9.67 -13.68 -8.15
CA ARG A 87 8.36 -14.33 -8.10
C ARG A 87 8.20 -15.43 -9.16
N PRO A 88 9.00 -16.52 -9.08
CA PRO A 88 9.02 -17.56 -10.09
C PRO A 88 7.69 -18.34 -10.22
N ALA A 89 6.83 -18.29 -9.20
CA ALA A 89 5.50 -18.91 -9.22
C ALA A 89 4.42 -18.03 -9.85
N SER A 90 4.76 -16.84 -10.38
CA SER A 90 3.80 -15.98 -11.07
C SER A 90 3.34 -16.62 -12.37
N LYS A 91 2.02 -16.55 -12.63
CA LYS A 91 1.41 -17.21 -13.79
C LYS A 91 1.30 -16.31 -15.02
N SER A 92 1.50 -15.01 -14.85
CA SER A 92 1.42 -14.03 -15.94
C SER A 92 2.02 -12.68 -15.52
N PRO A 93 2.40 -11.80 -16.46
CA PRO A 93 2.87 -10.46 -16.14
C PRO A 93 1.92 -9.68 -15.23
N LYS A 94 0.61 -9.79 -15.44
CA LYS A 94 -0.42 -9.15 -14.60
C LYS A 94 -0.39 -9.58 -13.14
N ASP A 95 0.06 -10.83 -12.87
CA ASP A 95 0.12 -11.40 -11.52
C ASP A 95 1.34 -10.95 -10.74
N LEU A 96 2.35 -10.41 -11.41
CA LEU A 96 3.63 -10.04 -10.79
C LEU A 96 3.47 -9.05 -9.64
N ALA A 97 2.64 -8.02 -9.80
CA ALA A 97 2.44 -7.00 -8.79
C ALA A 97 0.95 -6.76 -8.42
N SER A 98 0.06 -7.73 -8.70
CA SER A 98 -1.36 -7.66 -8.33
C SER A 98 -1.58 -8.10 -6.88
N GLY A 99 -1.52 -7.16 -5.96
CA GLY A 99 -1.65 -7.33 -4.51
C GLY A 99 -0.42 -6.84 -3.74
N PRO A 100 -0.58 -6.31 -2.50
CA PRO A 100 0.47 -5.56 -1.80
C PRO A 100 1.72 -6.40 -1.51
N ALA A 101 1.53 -7.65 -1.11
CA ALA A 101 2.64 -8.57 -0.88
C ALA A 101 3.40 -8.90 -2.18
N ARG A 102 2.67 -9.12 -3.27
CA ARG A 102 3.25 -9.41 -4.59
C ARG A 102 4.04 -8.22 -5.11
N LEU A 103 3.48 -7.02 -4.98
CA LEU A 103 4.12 -5.78 -5.38
C LEU A 103 5.42 -5.55 -4.60
N ALA A 104 5.40 -5.66 -3.28
CA ALA A 104 6.59 -5.52 -2.45
C ALA A 104 7.65 -6.56 -2.79
N THR A 105 7.27 -7.83 -3.01
CA THR A 105 8.19 -8.90 -3.41
C THR A 105 8.80 -8.61 -4.79
N SER A 106 8.00 -8.22 -5.78
CA SER A 106 8.51 -7.88 -7.12
C SER A 106 9.51 -6.72 -7.07
N LEU A 107 9.23 -5.68 -6.29
CA LEU A 107 10.14 -4.56 -6.07
C LEU A 107 11.36 -4.93 -5.21
N GLY A 108 11.31 -6.04 -4.46
CA GLY A 108 12.34 -6.44 -3.51
C GLY A 108 12.36 -5.57 -2.24
N ILE A 109 11.23 -4.94 -1.92
CA ILE A 109 11.08 -4.10 -0.73
C ILE A 109 10.82 -4.99 0.50
N THR A 110 11.55 -4.69 1.57
CA THR A 110 11.48 -5.40 2.85
C THR A 110 11.35 -4.44 4.02
N THR A 111 11.16 -4.95 5.24
CA THR A 111 11.14 -4.12 6.45
C THR A 111 12.46 -3.38 6.71
N ALA A 112 13.57 -3.80 6.12
CA ALA A 112 14.84 -3.07 6.20
C ALA A 112 14.79 -1.71 5.47
N ASP A 113 13.82 -1.54 4.58
CA ASP A 113 13.61 -0.29 3.84
C ASP A 113 12.65 0.67 4.54
N SER A 114 12.03 0.25 5.65
CA SER A 114 11.10 1.11 6.39
C SER A 114 11.82 2.33 6.99
N GLY A 115 11.26 3.51 6.75
CA GLY A 115 11.85 4.80 7.15
C GLY A 115 12.79 5.42 6.11
N ARG A 116 13.07 4.74 4.98
CA ARG A 116 13.89 5.32 3.89
C ARG A 116 13.08 6.27 3.03
N ASP A 117 13.76 7.27 2.46
CA ASP A 117 13.17 8.18 1.48
C ASP A 117 12.92 7.44 0.16
N ALA A 118 11.67 7.43 -0.31
CA ALA A 118 11.28 6.82 -1.57
C ALA A 118 11.59 7.70 -2.79
N LEU A 119 11.97 8.96 -2.58
CA LEU A 119 12.35 9.89 -3.63
C LEU A 119 13.84 9.80 -3.98
N GLU A 120 14.64 9.13 -3.14
CA GLU A 120 16.08 9.01 -3.30
C GLU A 120 16.50 7.56 -3.67
N ALA A 121 17.66 7.45 -4.30
CA ALA A 121 18.24 6.16 -4.66
C ALA A 121 18.39 5.23 -3.43
N PRO A 122 18.14 3.91 -3.56
CA PRO A 122 17.88 3.16 -4.81
C PRO A 122 16.41 3.18 -5.26
N PHE A 123 15.55 3.95 -4.59
CA PHE A 123 14.15 4.15 -4.96
C PHE A 123 14.03 5.34 -5.92
N GLY A 124 12.84 5.51 -6.47
CA GLY A 124 12.43 6.66 -7.26
C GLY A 124 10.91 6.66 -7.34
N LEU A 125 10.25 7.56 -6.62
CA LEU A 125 8.81 7.76 -6.69
C LEU A 125 8.54 8.95 -7.61
N GLU A 126 7.88 8.69 -8.73
CA GLU A 126 7.46 9.72 -9.66
C GLU A 126 5.94 9.92 -9.56
N LEU A 127 5.53 11.16 -9.41
CA LEU A 127 4.13 11.55 -9.49
C LEU A 127 3.93 12.21 -10.86
N PRO A 128 3.14 11.58 -11.76
CA PRO A 128 2.89 12.16 -13.08
C PRO A 128 2.11 13.47 -12.95
N ALA A 129 2.25 14.33 -13.94
CA ALA A 129 1.35 15.47 -14.08
C ALA A 129 -0.10 14.97 -14.09
N MET A 130 -1.00 15.71 -13.41
CA MET A 130 -2.41 15.33 -13.31
C MET A 130 -2.99 15.09 -14.70
N GLN A 131 -3.37 13.85 -14.95
CA GLN A 131 -4.14 13.45 -16.12
C GLN A 131 -5.53 13.01 -15.65
N ALA A 132 -6.54 13.26 -16.45
CA ALA A 132 -7.86 12.72 -16.19
C ALA A 132 -7.80 11.20 -16.39
N VAL A 133 -7.83 10.46 -15.28
CA VAL A 133 -7.93 9.00 -15.27
C VAL A 133 -9.21 8.58 -14.58
N ASP A 134 -9.83 7.52 -15.06
CA ASP A 134 -11.02 6.97 -14.42
C ASP A 134 -10.59 6.15 -13.19
N VAL A 135 -10.92 6.70 -12.01
CA VAL A 135 -10.60 6.11 -10.71
C VAL A 135 -11.89 5.69 -10.00
N SER A 136 -11.97 4.43 -9.68
CA SER A 136 -13.00 3.88 -8.79
C SER A 136 -12.54 3.93 -7.33
N ALA A 137 -13.51 4.04 -6.41
CA ALA A 137 -13.27 3.98 -4.98
C ALA A 137 -14.20 2.97 -4.28
N GLY A 138 -13.78 2.45 -3.15
CA GLY A 138 -14.56 1.49 -2.37
C GLY A 138 -13.89 1.06 -1.08
N PRO A 139 -14.48 0.07 -0.36
CA PRO A 139 -13.91 -0.40 0.89
C PRO A 139 -12.56 -1.09 0.71
N ARG A 140 -11.72 -0.97 1.73
CA ARG A 140 -10.37 -1.55 1.78
C ARG A 140 -10.42 -3.08 1.88
N VAL A 141 -9.43 -3.74 1.28
CA VAL A 141 -9.36 -5.22 1.20
C VAL A 141 -8.89 -5.80 2.52
N GLY A 142 -9.68 -6.73 3.08
CA GLY A 142 -9.26 -7.49 4.26
C GLY A 142 -9.17 -6.70 5.56
N VAL A 143 -9.61 -5.44 5.59
CA VAL A 143 -9.69 -4.63 6.80
C VAL A 143 -10.95 -5.01 7.58
N SER A 144 -10.78 -5.42 8.83
CA SER A 144 -11.89 -5.80 9.72
C SER A 144 -12.45 -4.63 10.51
N GLY A 145 -13.69 -4.76 10.99
CA GLY A 145 -14.37 -3.74 11.77
C GLY A 145 -14.79 -2.53 10.94
N ALA A 146 -15.05 -1.40 11.62
CA ALA A 146 -15.59 -0.19 11.00
C ALA A 146 -14.73 0.33 9.84
N GLY A 147 -13.41 0.29 9.98
CA GLY A 147 -12.49 0.78 8.94
C GLY A 147 -12.51 0.00 7.62
N GLY A 148 -13.17 -1.17 7.56
CA GLY A 148 -13.32 -1.96 6.33
C GLY A 148 -14.70 -1.84 5.68
N THR A 149 -15.56 -0.95 6.18
CA THR A 149 -16.93 -0.75 5.67
C THR A 149 -16.97 0.29 4.53
N HIS A 150 -18.14 0.48 3.95
CA HIS A 150 -18.40 1.50 2.94
C HIS A 150 -18.32 2.93 3.49
N ASP A 151 -18.30 3.13 4.82
CA ASP A 151 -18.08 4.44 5.45
C ASP A 151 -16.63 4.92 5.30
N TYR A 152 -15.72 3.98 4.98
CA TYR A 152 -14.31 4.23 4.71
C TYR A 152 -13.93 3.73 3.31
N PRO A 153 -14.43 4.39 2.21
CA PRO A 153 -14.20 3.98 0.84
C PRO A 153 -12.79 4.38 0.36
N TRP A 154 -11.78 4.07 1.15
CA TRP A 154 -10.41 4.59 0.98
C TRP A 154 -9.49 3.61 0.24
N ARG A 155 -10.05 2.72 -0.55
CA ARG A 155 -9.37 1.98 -1.60
C ARG A 155 -9.67 2.64 -2.93
N PHE A 156 -8.61 2.93 -3.70
CA PHE A 156 -8.69 3.58 -5.00
C PHE A 156 -7.98 2.75 -6.05
N TRP A 157 -8.56 2.63 -7.24
CA TRP A 157 -7.96 1.86 -8.32
C TRP A 157 -8.33 2.43 -9.68
N LEU A 158 -7.47 2.20 -10.69
CA LEU A 158 -7.78 2.53 -12.09
C LEU A 158 -8.88 1.60 -12.59
N SER A 159 -10.01 2.19 -13.04
CA SER A 159 -11.17 1.43 -13.51
C SER A 159 -10.79 0.56 -14.70
N GLY A 160 -11.13 -0.73 -14.65
CA GLY A 160 -10.87 -1.69 -15.74
C GLY A 160 -9.41 -2.13 -15.90
N ASP A 161 -8.46 -1.63 -15.11
CA ASP A 161 -7.06 -2.05 -15.23
C ASP A 161 -6.88 -3.52 -14.79
N PRO A 162 -6.26 -4.36 -15.63
CA PRO A 162 -6.16 -5.80 -15.39
C PRO A 162 -5.20 -6.20 -14.27
N THR A 163 -4.39 -5.27 -13.76
CA THR A 163 -3.45 -5.52 -12.66
C THR A 163 -4.04 -5.26 -11.29
N VAL A 164 -5.22 -4.61 -11.23
CA VAL A 164 -5.95 -4.34 -9.98
C VAL A 164 -6.19 -5.65 -9.23
N SER A 165 -5.93 -5.65 -7.93
CA SER A 165 -6.07 -6.85 -7.11
C SER A 165 -7.53 -7.19 -6.87
N ARG A 166 -7.83 -8.50 -6.76
CA ARG A 166 -9.18 -8.97 -6.46
C ARG A 166 -9.64 -8.46 -5.09
N TYR A 167 -10.81 -7.83 -5.04
CA TYR A 167 -11.43 -7.47 -3.77
C TYR A 167 -11.77 -8.70 -2.94
N LYS A 168 -11.45 -8.63 -1.66
CA LYS A 168 -11.81 -9.64 -0.66
C LYS A 168 -12.15 -8.95 0.64
N ALA A 169 -13.39 -9.04 1.07
CA ALA A 169 -13.80 -8.54 2.37
C ALA A 169 -13.07 -9.27 3.50
N ALA A 170 -12.86 -8.61 4.62
CA ALA A 170 -12.38 -9.27 5.83
C ALA A 170 -13.35 -10.38 6.26
N LYS A 171 -12.79 -11.47 6.79
CA LYS A 171 -13.63 -12.49 7.43
C LYS A 171 -14.25 -11.90 8.69
N VAL A 172 -15.56 -11.93 8.79
CA VAL A 172 -16.25 -11.63 10.04
C VAL A 172 -15.80 -12.68 11.05
N ARG A 173 -15.13 -12.26 12.12
CA ARG A 173 -14.91 -13.12 13.27
C ARG A 173 -16.25 -13.22 14.00
N THR A 174 -16.93 -14.32 13.84
CA THR A 174 -18.00 -14.71 14.78
C THR A 174 -17.37 -14.88 16.16
N PRO A 175 -17.98 -14.32 17.22
CA PRO A 175 -17.50 -14.45 18.59
C PRO A 175 -17.42 -15.89 19.03
#